data_49133e8a6bfc444f78cb147cec842c5d
#
_entry.id   49133e8a6bfc444f78cb147cec842c5d
#
_cell.length_a   1.000
_cell.length_b   1.000
_cell.length_c   1.000
_cell.angle_alpha   90.00
_cell.angle_beta   90.00
_cell.angle_gamma   90.00
#
_symmetry.space_group_name_H-M   'P 1'
#
loop_
_entity.id
_entity.type
_entity.pdbx_description
1 polymer ?
#
loop_
_entity_poly.entity_id
_entity_poly.type
_entity_poly.pdbx_seq_one_letter_code
_entity_poly.pdbx_strand_id
1 'polypeptide(L)'
;MKVFSTYKMFISIKNLYFFLWFILFFSIIWLGTSTNLFSLPIKTSIMNAEEQKVGQALVYIDYVELQDMEGTAKGRLGFVNIKGGFQLFVVIDDGQQNLVGSSKNRKLYNNKGELLAHYDWTTFWSYVYGPDGTKIGEAKCIAFRGICSAGIASYLTGLLDQ
;
A
#
# COMPACT_ATOMS: atom_id res chain seq x y z
N MET A 1 -28.60 67.19 -2.91
CA MET A 1 -27.45 67.11 -1.97
C MET A 1 -27.49 65.72 -1.30
N LYS A 2 -26.65 64.79 -1.72
CA LYS A 2 -26.53 63.46 -1.13
C LYS A 2 -25.25 63.45 -0.27
N VAL A 3 -25.45 63.26 1.03
CA VAL A 3 -24.36 63.16 2.01
C VAL A 3 -23.85 61.74 1.95
N PHE A 4 -22.65 61.54 1.44
CA PHE A 4 -21.92 60.26 1.56
C PHE A 4 -21.31 60.16 2.96
N SER A 5 -21.87 59.25 3.77
CA SER A 5 -21.32 58.90 5.08
C SER A 5 -20.16 57.91 4.85
N THR A 6 -18.95 58.38 5.04
CA THR A 6 -17.72 57.58 5.04
C THR A 6 -17.60 56.87 6.39
N TYR A 7 -17.97 55.58 6.43
CA TYR A 7 -17.67 54.70 7.57
C TYR A 7 -16.16 54.43 7.59
N LYS A 8 -15.42 55.17 8.45
CA LYS A 8 -14.04 54.81 8.81
C LYS A 8 -14.09 53.53 9.68
N MET A 9 -13.76 52.39 9.09
CA MET A 9 -13.59 51.13 9.81
C MET A 9 -12.26 51.22 10.60
N PHE A 10 -12.34 51.64 11.86
CA PHE A 10 -11.22 51.57 12.80
C PHE A 10 -11.01 50.11 13.19
N ILE A 11 -10.19 49.39 12.42
CA ILE A 11 -9.67 48.11 12.89
C ILE A 11 -8.67 48.38 13.99
N SER A 12 -9.02 48.10 15.23
CA SER A 12 -8.12 48.24 16.37
C SER A 12 -6.84 47.43 16.12
N ILE A 13 -5.69 48.06 16.29
CA ILE A 13 -4.37 47.41 16.11
C ILE A 13 -4.27 46.12 16.94
N LYS A 14 -4.92 46.05 18.11
CA LYS A 14 -5.01 44.83 18.92
C LYS A 14 -5.71 43.67 18.21
N ASN A 15 -6.74 43.92 17.41
CA ASN A 15 -7.43 42.87 16.62
C ASN A 15 -6.58 42.41 15.44
N LEU A 16 -5.72 43.31 14.86
CA LEU A 16 -4.82 42.93 13.79
C LEU A 16 -3.72 41.97 14.27
N TYR A 17 -3.14 42.26 15.47
CA TYR A 17 -2.15 41.34 16.07
C TYR A 17 -2.74 39.99 16.43
N PHE A 18 -3.97 39.93 16.94
CA PHE A 18 -4.68 38.68 17.24
C PHE A 18 -4.93 37.85 15.97
N PHE A 19 -5.33 38.52 14.88
CA PHE A 19 -5.59 37.85 13.59
C PHE A 19 -4.29 37.32 12.95
N LEU A 20 -3.20 38.08 13.01
CA LEU A 20 -1.87 37.67 12.55
C LEU A 20 -1.33 36.50 13.38
N TRP A 21 -1.53 36.51 14.69
CA TRP A 21 -1.11 35.43 15.59
C TRP A 21 -1.92 34.14 15.31
N PHE A 22 -3.21 34.29 15.04
CA PHE A 22 -4.10 33.19 14.71
C PHE A 22 -3.71 32.52 13.35
N ILE A 23 -3.39 33.33 12.34
CA ILE A 23 -2.91 32.84 11.04
C ILE A 23 -1.55 32.13 11.18
N LEU A 24 -0.63 32.68 11.96
CA LEU A 24 0.68 32.07 12.22
C LEU A 24 0.54 30.74 12.99
N PHE A 25 -0.34 30.68 13.98
CA PHE A 25 -0.59 29.45 14.75
C PHE A 25 -1.23 28.36 13.90
N PHE A 26 -2.20 28.73 13.05
CA PHE A 26 -2.83 27.79 12.12
C PHE A 26 -1.87 27.30 11.03
N SER A 27 -0.98 28.16 10.52
CA SER A 27 0.04 27.76 9.53
C SER A 27 1.07 26.80 10.12
N ILE A 28 1.46 26.97 11.39
CA ILE A 28 2.39 26.07 12.07
C ILE A 28 1.74 24.70 12.30
N ILE A 29 0.45 24.66 12.65
CA ILE A 29 -0.31 23.41 12.80
C ILE A 29 -0.43 22.71 11.44
N TRP A 30 -0.70 23.45 10.35
CA TRP A 30 -0.82 22.91 9.00
C TRP A 30 0.50 22.40 8.43
N LEU A 31 1.62 23.05 8.72
CA LEU A 31 2.95 22.60 8.31
C LEU A 31 3.48 21.43 9.16
N GLY A 32 3.02 21.30 10.41
CA GLY A 32 3.41 20.19 11.29
C GLY A 32 2.63 18.89 11.10
N THR A 33 1.49 18.92 10.41
CA THR A 33 0.62 17.71 10.23
C THR A 33 0.78 17.03 8.88
N SER A 34 1.65 17.51 8.01
CA SER A 34 2.00 16.79 6.77
C SER A 34 2.99 15.64 6.99
N THR A 35 3.16 15.13 8.20
CA THR A 35 3.89 13.90 8.46
C THR A 35 3.02 12.71 8.09
N ASN A 36 3.26 12.13 6.96
CA ASN A 36 3.15 10.72 6.54
C ASN A 36 2.38 9.76 7.50
N LEU A 37 1.14 10.12 7.86
CA LEU A 37 0.27 9.19 8.62
C LEU A 37 -0.15 7.96 7.80
N PHE A 38 0.15 7.94 6.49
CA PHE A 38 -0.18 6.85 5.56
C PHE A 38 0.99 5.91 5.25
N SER A 39 2.12 6.02 5.94
CA SER A 39 3.32 5.23 5.62
C SER A 39 3.56 4.03 6.52
N LEU A 40 2.72 3.76 7.51
CA LEU A 40 2.89 2.57 8.33
C LEU A 40 2.40 1.34 7.56
N PRO A 41 3.26 0.32 7.37
CA PRO A 41 2.87 -0.90 6.71
C PRO A 41 1.86 -1.69 7.54
N ILE A 42 0.97 -2.37 6.85
CA ILE A 42 0.12 -3.38 7.48
C ILE A 42 0.89 -4.68 7.48
N LYS A 43 1.28 -5.13 8.68
CA LYS A 43 1.99 -6.40 8.85
C LYS A 43 0.98 -7.55 8.84
N THR A 44 1.26 -8.57 8.04
CA THR A 44 0.47 -9.80 8.00
C THR A 44 1.37 -11.03 7.98
N SER A 45 0.94 -12.12 8.60
CA SER A 45 1.59 -13.43 8.53
C SER A 45 1.13 -14.17 7.29
N ILE A 46 2.05 -14.85 6.62
CA ILE A 46 1.78 -15.74 5.49
C ILE A 46 1.75 -17.15 6.04
N MET A 47 0.65 -17.87 5.77
CA MET A 47 0.43 -19.23 6.21
C MET A 47 0.46 -20.15 5.00
N ASN A 48 1.01 -21.36 5.13
CA ASN A 48 0.93 -22.41 4.13
C ASN A 48 -0.44 -23.14 4.20
N ALA A 49 -0.59 -24.19 3.40
CA ALA A 49 -1.84 -24.97 3.36
C ALA A 49 -2.17 -25.66 4.69
N GLU A 50 -1.17 -25.99 5.49
CA GLU A 50 -1.26 -26.61 6.82
C GLU A 50 -1.45 -25.57 7.94
N GLU A 51 -1.75 -24.31 7.59
CA GLU A 51 -1.93 -23.19 8.52
C GLU A 51 -0.67 -22.88 9.37
N GLN A 52 0.50 -23.30 8.91
CA GLN A 52 1.76 -22.98 9.53
C GLN A 52 2.27 -21.65 8.98
N LYS A 53 2.77 -20.77 9.86
CA LYS A 53 3.41 -19.54 9.43
C LYS A 53 4.70 -19.86 8.68
N VAL A 54 4.82 -19.38 7.44
CA VAL A 54 5.99 -19.57 6.57
C VAL A 54 6.73 -18.26 6.26
N GLY A 55 6.12 -17.12 6.57
CA GLY A 55 6.71 -15.81 6.34
C GLY A 55 5.80 -14.68 6.82
N GLN A 56 6.13 -13.47 6.42
CA GLN A 56 5.32 -12.29 6.70
C GLN A 56 5.43 -11.27 5.56
N ALA A 57 4.42 -10.42 5.45
CA ALA A 57 4.39 -9.33 4.50
C ALA A 57 4.13 -8.00 5.21
N LEU A 58 4.86 -6.97 4.79
CA LEU A 58 4.61 -5.58 5.12
C LEU A 58 3.93 -4.94 3.90
N VAL A 59 2.65 -4.68 4.02
CA VAL A 59 1.81 -4.19 2.91
C VAL A 59 1.72 -2.68 2.97
N TYR A 60 2.18 -2.03 1.92
CA TYR A 60 2.10 -0.59 1.68
C TYR A 60 1.06 -0.31 0.58
N ILE A 61 0.85 0.94 0.25
CA ILE A 61 -0.17 1.34 -0.73
C ILE A 61 0.17 0.91 -2.17
N ASP A 62 1.46 0.83 -2.50
CA ASP A 62 2.01 0.63 -3.85
C ASP A 62 3.05 -0.50 -3.95
N TYR A 63 3.44 -1.06 -2.82
CA TYR A 63 4.36 -2.21 -2.78
C TYR A 63 4.11 -3.12 -1.58
N VAL A 64 4.69 -4.31 -1.63
CA VAL A 64 4.72 -5.27 -0.53
C VAL A 64 6.16 -5.69 -0.31
N GLU A 65 6.64 -5.58 0.93
CA GLU A 65 7.89 -6.19 1.33
C GLU A 65 7.60 -7.58 1.90
N LEU A 66 8.25 -8.59 1.34
CA LEU A 66 8.11 -9.99 1.72
C LEU A 66 9.31 -10.41 2.56
N GLN A 67 9.04 -11.04 3.69
CA GLN A 67 10.05 -11.45 4.66
C GLN A 67 9.87 -12.92 5.01
N ASP A 68 10.97 -13.58 5.38
CA ASP A 68 10.92 -14.94 5.93
C ASP A 68 10.38 -14.96 7.38
N MET A 69 10.49 -16.11 8.01
CA MET A 69 10.05 -16.35 9.40
C MET A 69 10.82 -15.50 10.40
N GLU A 70 12.10 -15.27 10.15
CA GLU A 70 13.04 -14.51 10.99
C GLU A 70 12.89 -12.99 10.78
N GLY A 71 12.12 -12.57 9.77
CA GLY A 71 11.91 -11.16 9.42
C GLY A 71 12.96 -10.63 8.45
N THR A 72 13.79 -11.51 7.85
CA THR A 72 14.75 -11.12 6.82
C THR A 72 13.99 -10.83 5.51
N ALA A 73 14.29 -9.70 4.88
CA ALA A 73 13.68 -9.33 3.62
C ALA A 73 14.06 -10.32 2.51
N LYS A 74 13.05 -10.91 1.87
CA LYS A 74 13.19 -11.74 0.66
C LYS A 74 13.09 -10.91 -0.63
N GLY A 75 12.44 -9.76 -0.55
CA GLY A 75 12.31 -8.82 -1.65
C GLY A 75 11.13 -7.88 -1.49
N ARG A 76 11.10 -6.89 -2.38
CA ARG A 76 9.98 -5.94 -2.51
C ARG A 76 9.33 -6.12 -3.86
N LEU A 77 7.99 -6.23 -3.86
CA LEU A 77 7.18 -6.22 -5.05
C LEU A 77 6.48 -4.87 -5.17
N GLY A 78 6.80 -4.12 -6.22
CA GLY A 78 6.05 -2.96 -6.66
C GLY A 78 4.89 -3.37 -7.56
N PHE A 79 3.82 -2.57 -7.57
CA PHE A 79 2.60 -2.83 -8.32
C PHE A 79 2.25 -1.63 -9.18
N VAL A 80 2.14 -1.85 -10.49
CA VAL A 80 1.65 -0.86 -11.44
C VAL A 80 0.28 -1.29 -11.94
N ASN A 81 -0.71 -0.42 -11.76
CA ASN A 81 -2.08 -0.70 -12.17
C ASN A 81 -2.17 -0.86 -13.69
N ILE A 82 -2.83 -1.92 -14.12
CA ILE A 82 -3.24 -2.16 -15.50
C ILE A 82 -4.73 -2.50 -15.54
N LYS A 83 -5.32 -2.53 -16.75
CA LYS A 83 -6.73 -2.89 -16.89
C LYS A 83 -7.00 -4.30 -16.36
N GLY A 84 -7.73 -4.35 -15.25
CA GLY A 84 -8.16 -5.59 -14.59
C GLY A 84 -7.13 -6.25 -13.67
N GLY A 85 -6.03 -5.53 -13.30
CA GLY A 85 -5.04 -6.07 -12.40
C GLY A 85 -3.80 -5.21 -12.22
N PHE A 86 -2.66 -5.88 -12.05
CA PHE A 86 -1.36 -5.25 -11.77
C PHE A 86 -0.25 -5.89 -12.59
N GLN A 87 0.74 -5.11 -12.99
CA GLN A 87 2.08 -5.62 -13.28
C GLN A 87 2.90 -5.64 -11.98
N LEU A 88 3.70 -6.68 -11.81
CA LEU A 88 4.52 -6.90 -10.62
C LEU A 88 6.00 -6.75 -10.98
N PHE A 89 6.69 -5.92 -10.21
CA PHE A 89 8.10 -5.65 -10.37
C PHE A 89 8.84 -5.95 -9.08
N VAL A 90 9.97 -6.65 -9.17
CA VAL A 90 10.93 -6.67 -8.05
C VAL A 90 11.65 -5.34 -8.04
N VAL A 91 11.63 -4.67 -6.89
CA VAL A 91 12.35 -3.41 -6.67
C VAL A 91 13.72 -3.77 -6.11
N ILE A 92 14.77 -3.38 -6.83
CA ILE A 92 16.17 -3.53 -6.43
C ILE A 92 16.62 -2.26 -5.68
N ASP A 93 17.58 -2.38 -4.77
CA ASP A 93 18.01 -1.29 -3.89
C ASP A 93 18.54 -0.03 -4.62
N ASP A 94 18.99 -0.18 -5.86
CA ASP A 94 19.44 0.93 -6.72
C ASP A 94 18.29 1.67 -7.45
N GLY A 95 17.03 1.30 -7.16
CA GLY A 95 15.84 1.85 -7.81
C GLY A 95 15.50 1.22 -9.16
N GLN A 96 16.27 0.25 -9.64
CA GLN A 96 15.90 -0.54 -10.81
C GLN A 96 14.70 -1.43 -10.48
N GLN A 97 13.87 -1.66 -11.50
CA GLN A 97 12.68 -2.47 -11.39
C GLN A 97 12.69 -3.54 -12.48
N ASN A 98 12.65 -4.79 -12.09
CA ASN A 98 12.54 -5.91 -13.01
C ASN A 98 11.10 -6.44 -13.02
N LEU A 99 10.50 -6.51 -14.21
CA LEU A 99 9.20 -7.13 -14.39
C LEU A 99 9.31 -8.64 -14.12
N VAL A 100 8.63 -9.11 -13.10
CA VAL A 100 8.62 -10.53 -12.72
C VAL A 100 7.33 -11.23 -13.07
N GLY A 101 6.24 -10.49 -13.23
CA GLY A 101 4.97 -11.10 -13.56
C GLY A 101 3.81 -10.10 -13.63
N SER A 102 2.62 -10.64 -13.66
CA SER A 102 1.39 -9.86 -13.64
C SER A 102 0.30 -10.58 -12.84
N SER A 103 -0.59 -9.79 -12.28
CA SER A 103 -1.81 -10.29 -11.68
C SER A 103 -3.01 -9.71 -12.42
N LYS A 104 -3.89 -10.57 -12.94
CA LYS A 104 -5.09 -10.16 -13.67
C LYS A 104 -6.25 -11.05 -13.30
N ASN A 105 -7.41 -10.45 -12.99
CA ASN A 105 -8.62 -11.18 -12.60
C ASN A 105 -8.36 -12.21 -11.48
N ARG A 106 -7.59 -11.81 -10.46
CA ARG A 106 -7.19 -12.65 -9.32
C ARG A 106 -6.35 -13.89 -9.69
N LYS A 107 -5.65 -13.83 -10.81
CA LYS A 107 -4.71 -14.85 -11.26
C LYS A 107 -3.33 -14.24 -11.34
N LEU A 108 -2.33 -14.96 -10.81
CA LEU A 108 -0.92 -14.58 -10.83
C LEU A 108 -0.22 -15.31 -11.97
N TYR A 109 0.51 -14.57 -12.77
CA TYR A 109 1.30 -15.08 -13.89
C TYR A 109 2.75 -14.63 -13.74
N ASN A 110 3.69 -15.47 -14.15
CA ASN A 110 5.09 -15.06 -14.27
C ASN A 110 5.30 -14.17 -15.52
N ASN A 111 6.55 -13.75 -15.75
CA ASN A 111 6.92 -12.90 -16.88
C ASN A 111 6.79 -13.60 -18.26
N LYS A 112 6.68 -14.95 -18.27
CA LYS A 112 6.44 -15.76 -19.48
C LYS A 112 4.93 -15.92 -19.76
N GLY A 113 4.07 -15.44 -18.88
CA GLY A 113 2.62 -15.57 -19.00
C GLY A 113 2.06 -16.92 -18.48
N GLU A 114 2.87 -17.70 -17.78
CA GLU A 114 2.44 -18.95 -17.18
C GLU A 114 1.66 -18.69 -15.88
N LEU A 115 0.52 -19.37 -15.69
CA LEU A 115 -0.29 -19.27 -14.50
C LEU A 115 0.44 -19.92 -13.31
N LEU A 116 0.73 -19.16 -12.28
CA LEU A 116 1.38 -19.64 -11.05
C LEU A 116 0.36 -19.94 -9.95
N ALA A 117 -0.64 -19.08 -9.81
CA ALA A 117 -1.67 -19.22 -8.79
C ALA A 117 -2.93 -18.45 -9.16
N HIS A 118 -4.01 -18.75 -8.48
CA HIS A 118 -5.13 -17.85 -8.36
C HIS A 118 -5.42 -17.58 -6.88
N TYR A 119 -6.10 -16.47 -6.59
CA TYR A 119 -6.40 -16.11 -5.23
C TYR A 119 -7.80 -15.52 -5.13
N ASP A 120 -8.39 -15.69 -3.98
CA ASP A 120 -9.67 -15.09 -3.64
C ASP A 120 -9.59 -14.46 -2.25
N TRP A 121 -10.55 -13.61 -1.90
CA TRP A 121 -10.58 -12.98 -0.58
C TRP A 121 -12.00 -12.83 -0.05
N THR A 122 -12.10 -12.97 1.26
CA THR A 122 -13.25 -12.56 2.05
C THR A 122 -13.03 -11.15 2.61
N THR A 123 -13.78 -10.77 3.64
CA THR A 123 -13.63 -9.45 4.27
C THR A 123 -12.22 -9.21 4.82
N PHE A 124 -11.57 -10.23 5.37
CA PHE A 124 -10.28 -10.10 6.06
C PHE A 124 -9.21 -11.07 5.57
N TRP A 125 -9.58 -12.17 4.93
CA TRP A 125 -8.68 -13.24 4.54
C TRP A 125 -8.49 -13.28 3.03
N SER A 126 -7.26 -13.54 2.62
CA SER A 126 -6.89 -13.90 1.26
C SER A 126 -6.47 -15.36 1.24
N TYR A 127 -7.02 -16.12 0.33
CA TYR A 127 -6.71 -17.53 0.08
C TYR A 127 -6.00 -17.65 -1.25
N VAL A 128 -4.92 -18.43 -1.29
CA VAL A 128 -4.14 -18.68 -2.49
C VAL A 128 -4.21 -20.14 -2.87
N TYR A 129 -4.42 -20.37 -4.14
CA TYR A 129 -4.58 -21.70 -4.72
C TYR A 129 -3.58 -21.88 -5.86
N GLY A 130 -3.04 -23.07 -6.00
CA GLY A 130 -2.23 -23.46 -7.15
C GLY A 130 -3.04 -23.46 -8.45
N PRO A 131 -2.35 -23.66 -9.61
CA PRO A 131 -3.02 -23.74 -10.91
C PRO A 131 -4.07 -24.85 -11.00
N ASP A 132 -3.90 -25.92 -10.23
CA ASP A 132 -4.79 -27.07 -10.12
C ASP A 132 -5.99 -26.85 -9.18
N GLY A 133 -6.07 -25.71 -8.50
CA GLY A 133 -7.11 -25.38 -7.54
C GLY A 133 -6.85 -25.85 -6.10
N THR A 134 -5.72 -26.48 -5.83
CA THR A 134 -5.32 -26.87 -4.47
C THR A 134 -4.93 -25.63 -3.67
N LYS A 135 -5.45 -25.47 -2.44
CA LYS A 135 -5.06 -24.40 -1.55
C LYS A 135 -3.57 -24.55 -1.19
N ILE A 136 -2.78 -23.50 -1.41
CA ILE A 136 -1.35 -23.46 -1.09
C ILE A 136 -1.03 -22.54 0.08
N GLY A 137 -1.98 -21.69 0.48
CA GLY A 137 -1.82 -20.88 1.68
C GLY A 137 -2.84 -19.77 1.81
N GLU A 138 -2.63 -18.93 2.83
CA GLU A 138 -3.51 -17.81 3.15
C GLU A 138 -2.82 -16.73 3.96
N ALA A 139 -3.46 -15.56 4.05
CA ALA A 139 -3.06 -14.50 4.97
C ALA A 139 -4.22 -13.55 5.28
N LYS A 140 -4.08 -12.78 6.37
CA LYS A 140 -5.05 -11.78 6.76
C LYS A 140 -4.79 -10.46 6.05
N CYS A 141 -5.57 -10.14 5.02
CA CYS A 141 -5.47 -8.92 4.22
C CYS A 141 -6.60 -7.94 4.58
N ILE A 142 -6.36 -7.08 5.57
CA ILE A 142 -7.37 -6.12 6.06
C ILE A 142 -7.50 -4.86 5.20
N ALA A 143 -6.45 -4.50 4.45
CA ALA A 143 -6.45 -3.37 3.52
C ALA A 143 -5.63 -3.70 2.27
N PHE A 144 -5.78 -2.89 1.20
CA PHE A 144 -5.09 -3.08 -0.08
C PHE A 144 -5.16 -4.52 -0.59
N ARG A 145 -6.36 -5.14 -0.50
CA ARG A 145 -6.55 -6.59 -0.68
C ARG A 145 -5.94 -7.14 -1.96
N GLY A 146 -6.09 -6.42 -3.07
CA GLY A 146 -5.51 -6.85 -4.35
C GLY A 146 -3.99 -6.97 -4.30
N ILE A 147 -3.33 -5.94 -3.78
CA ILE A 147 -1.87 -5.86 -3.60
C ILE A 147 -1.40 -6.88 -2.58
N CYS A 148 -2.06 -6.94 -1.41
CA CYS A 148 -1.77 -7.91 -0.36
C CYS A 148 -1.86 -9.35 -0.89
N SER A 149 -2.96 -9.71 -1.55
CA SER A 149 -3.19 -11.06 -2.09
C SER A 149 -2.18 -11.43 -3.17
N ALA A 150 -1.88 -10.51 -4.09
CA ALA A 150 -0.89 -10.74 -5.14
C ALA A 150 0.52 -10.90 -4.55
N GLY A 151 0.88 -10.11 -3.54
CA GLY A 151 2.16 -10.25 -2.83
C GLY A 151 2.30 -11.60 -2.13
N ILE A 152 1.26 -12.03 -1.41
CA ILE A 152 1.24 -13.33 -0.73
C ILE A 152 1.30 -14.48 -1.73
N ALA A 153 0.54 -14.40 -2.82
CA ALA A 153 0.59 -15.39 -3.89
C ALA A 153 2.01 -15.46 -4.51
N SER A 154 2.67 -14.32 -4.70
CA SER A 154 4.05 -14.26 -5.19
C SER A 154 5.05 -14.93 -4.24
N TYR A 155 4.87 -14.75 -2.94
CA TYR A 155 5.69 -15.43 -1.92
C TYR A 155 5.50 -16.94 -1.96
N LEU A 156 4.25 -17.40 -1.90
CA LEU A 156 3.91 -18.83 -1.84
C LEU A 156 4.27 -19.59 -3.12
N THR A 157 4.38 -18.92 -4.26
CA THR A 157 4.76 -19.53 -5.54
C THR A 157 6.25 -19.41 -5.86
N GLY A 158 7.05 -18.76 -5.01
CA GLY A 158 8.47 -18.53 -5.29
C GLY A 158 8.72 -17.60 -6.48
N LEU A 159 7.79 -16.69 -6.80
CA LEU A 159 7.94 -15.75 -7.92
C LEU A 159 9.18 -14.84 -7.78
N LEU A 160 9.61 -14.58 -6.54
CA LEU A 160 10.81 -13.78 -6.26
C LEU A 160 12.12 -14.53 -6.48
N ASP A 161 12.08 -15.87 -6.54
CA ASP A 161 13.24 -16.74 -6.65
C ASP A 161 13.53 -17.14 -8.11
N GLN A 162 12.81 -16.53 -9.09
CA GLN A 162 12.87 -16.88 -10.53
C GLN A 162 13.81 -15.98 -11.36
#